data_5c5f37ad9bc1ef439c3ab64d79d49db8
#
_entry.id   5c5f37ad9bc1ef439c3ab64d79d49db8
#
_cell.length_a   1.000
_cell.length_b   1.000
_cell.length_c   1.000
_cell.angle_alpha   90.00
_cell.angle_beta   90.00
_cell.angle_gamma   90.00
#
_symmetry.space_group_name_H-M   'P 1'
#
loop_
_entity.id
_entity.type
_entity.pdbx_description
1 polymer ?
#
loop_
_entity_poly.entity_id
_entity_poly.type
_entity_poly.pdbx_seq_one_letter_code
_entity_poly.pdbx_strand_id
1 'polypeptide(L)'
;MRTKYKILIAKTLSKFIRFIISEKQTVIRNKIKWNLDLNEGIDLSIYLFGNSEKKINNLRKIFKKKNQSLTFLDIGANIGSVSLIIASMFDNSKVFAIEPTSYAFNKLTKNIKLNQQLIKRVHARQLFLTNNKKPSSVWSSWNFSEIYKKHNKHFGTLKKVKKNSYLKLDEFIDNEHLTKIDFIKLDVDGYELDVLKSGEKFLKKNNPVIFMEIAPYLYPEFGYN
;
A
#
# COMPACT_ATOMS: atom_id res chain seq x y z
N MET A 1 8.65 -20.98 1.40
CA MET A 1 9.19 -20.74 2.78
C MET A 1 8.09 -20.13 3.63
N ARG A 2 7.83 -20.65 4.83
CA ARG A 2 6.78 -20.17 5.74
C ARG A 2 7.08 -18.72 6.18
N THR A 3 6.06 -17.87 6.33
CA THR A 3 6.17 -16.45 6.72
C THR A 3 7.07 -16.23 7.95
N LYS A 4 6.95 -17.08 8.96
CA LYS A 4 7.80 -17.03 10.18
C LYS A 4 9.31 -17.03 9.87
N TYR A 5 9.78 -17.89 8.94
CA TYR A 5 11.19 -17.94 8.58
C TYR A 5 11.64 -16.72 7.76
N LYS A 6 10.75 -16.20 6.88
CA LYS A 6 11.03 -14.95 6.15
C LYS A 6 11.25 -13.79 7.11
N ILE A 7 10.39 -13.66 8.14
CA ILE A 7 10.48 -12.62 9.16
C ILE A 7 11.75 -12.78 10.00
N LEU A 8 12.09 -14.01 10.41
CA LEU A 8 13.30 -14.25 11.18
C LEU A 8 14.56 -13.84 10.41
N ILE A 9 14.68 -14.25 9.15
CA ILE A 9 15.79 -13.86 8.28
C ILE A 9 15.83 -12.33 8.10
N ALA A 10 14.68 -11.72 7.81
CA ALA A 10 14.58 -10.27 7.66
C ALA A 10 14.96 -9.52 8.94
N LYS A 11 14.54 -10.00 10.12
CA LYS A 11 14.90 -9.44 11.44
C LYS A 11 16.41 -9.50 11.68
N THR A 12 17.04 -10.66 11.42
CA THR A 12 18.49 -10.86 11.60
C THR A 12 19.27 -9.96 10.64
N LEU A 13 18.86 -9.91 9.37
CA LEU A 13 19.49 -9.07 8.35
C LEU A 13 19.33 -7.58 8.69
N SER A 14 18.14 -7.14 9.10
CA SER A 14 17.89 -5.76 9.55
C SER A 14 18.79 -5.39 10.74
N LYS A 15 18.92 -6.29 11.74
CA LYS A 15 19.79 -6.05 12.90
C LYS A 15 21.25 -5.88 12.49
N PHE A 16 21.76 -6.73 11.60
CA PHE A 16 23.13 -6.65 11.10
C PHE A 16 23.37 -5.35 10.30
N ILE A 17 22.46 -5.00 9.39
CA ILE A 17 22.56 -3.77 8.60
C ILE A 17 22.58 -2.54 9.50
N ARG A 18 21.67 -2.48 10.49
CA ARG A 18 21.58 -1.35 11.44
C ARG A 18 22.77 -1.25 12.41
N PHE A 19 23.54 -2.30 12.55
CA PHE A 19 24.80 -2.24 13.28
C PHE A 19 25.87 -1.43 12.52
N ILE A 20 25.79 -1.46 11.17
CA ILE A 20 26.77 -0.79 10.29
C ILE A 20 26.30 0.61 9.88
N ILE A 21 24.98 0.78 9.67
CA ILE A 21 24.38 2.03 9.20
C ILE A 21 23.20 2.43 10.08
N SER A 22 22.80 3.73 10.01
CA SER A 22 21.63 4.20 10.76
C SER A 22 20.34 3.53 10.26
N GLU A 23 19.36 3.36 11.16
CA GLU A 23 18.07 2.75 10.86
C GLU A 23 17.20 3.57 9.87
N LYS A 24 17.39 4.88 9.81
CA LYS A 24 16.69 5.77 8.87
C LYS A 24 17.61 6.10 7.70
N GLN A 25 17.17 5.72 6.51
CA GLN A 25 17.94 5.88 5.28
C GLN A 25 17.18 6.68 4.23
N THR A 26 17.92 7.50 3.47
CA THR A 26 17.39 8.08 2.23
C THR A 26 18.22 7.54 1.08
N VAL A 27 17.59 6.73 0.23
CA VAL A 27 18.27 6.01 -0.86
C VAL A 27 17.53 6.14 -2.17
N ILE A 28 18.25 5.94 -3.28
CA ILE A 28 17.62 5.83 -4.60
C ILE A 28 17.56 4.36 -4.97
N ARG A 29 16.35 3.88 -5.31
CA ARG A 29 16.09 2.55 -5.85
C ARG A 29 15.13 2.66 -7.03
N ASN A 30 15.47 2.04 -8.15
CA ASN A 30 14.67 2.08 -9.39
C ASN A 30 14.31 3.53 -9.82
N LYS A 31 15.27 4.46 -9.73
CA LYS A 31 15.12 5.89 -10.04
C LYS A 31 14.13 6.64 -9.13
N ILE A 32 13.70 6.05 -8.04
CA ILE A 32 12.83 6.63 -7.03
C ILE A 32 13.66 6.88 -5.78
N LYS A 33 13.54 8.08 -5.20
CA LYS A 33 14.16 8.46 -3.94
C LYS A 33 13.24 8.09 -2.78
N TRP A 34 13.73 7.31 -1.84
CA TRP A 34 12.98 6.76 -0.73
C TRP A 34 13.51 7.25 0.61
N ASN A 35 12.61 7.61 1.53
CA ASN A 35 12.90 7.75 2.94
C ASN A 35 12.40 6.49 3.66
N LEU A 36 13.31 5.69 4.16
CA LEU A 36 13.07 4.35 4.69
C LEU A 36 13.44 4.27 6.17
N ASP A 37 12.70 3.42 6.90
CA ASP A 37 13.02 2.97 8.25
C ASP A 37 13.31 1.46 8.21
N LEU A 38 14.56 1.07 8.38
CA LEU A 38 15.01 -0.31 8.24
C LEU A 38 14.47 -1.25 9.33
N ASN A 39 13.68 -0.73 10.29
CA ASN A 39 12.88 -1.52 11.21
C ASN A 39 11.56 -2.01 10.59
N GLU A 40 11.15 -1.46 9.44
CA GLU A 40 9.90 -1.82 8.77
C GLU A 40 10.17 -2.81 7.63
N GLY A 41 9.32 -3.85 7.52
CA GLY A 41 9.53 -4.92 6.54
C GLY A 41 9.47 -4.46 5.08
N ILE A 42 8.53 -3.56 4.75
CA ILE A 42 8.41 -2.98 3.40
C ILE A 42 9.64 -2.12 3.09
N ASP A 43 10.04 -1.26 4.01
CA ASP A 43 11.18 -0.36 3.86
C ASP A 43 12.48 -1.15 3.65
N LEU A 44 12.71 -2.18 4.47
CA LEU A 44 13.87 -3.06 4.32
C LEU A 44 13.86 -3.77 2.96
N SER A 45 12.70 -4.24 2.50
CA SER A 45 12.57 -4.86 1.18
C SER A 45 12.94 -3.90 0.04
N ILE A 46 12.50 -2.64 0.12
CA ILE A 46 12.88 -1.61 -0.85
C ILE A 46 14.37 -1.32 -0.77
N TYR A 47 14.94 -1.20 0.43
CA TYR A 47 16.36 -0.95 0.63
C TYR A 47 17.22 -2.01 -0.04
N LEU A 48 16.89 -3.30 0.16
CA LEU A 48 17.65 -4.45 -0.32
C LEU A 48 17.41 -4.77 -1.80
N PHE A 49 16.14 -4.72 -2.21
CA PHE A 49 15.71 -5.26 -3.52
C PHE A 49 15.13 -4.20 -4.46
N GLY A 50 14.98 -2.96 -3.99
CA GLY A 50 14.38 -1.87 -4.75
C GLY A 50 12.86 -1.94 -4.92
N ASN A 51 12.21 -2.99 -4.43
CA ASN A 51 10.78 -3.22 -4.58
C ASN A 51 10.26 -4.12 -3.46
N SER A 52 9.07 -3.82 -2.94
CA SER A 52 8.36 -4.67 -1.99
C SER A 52 7.41 -5.65 -2.69
N GLU A 53 6.90 -5.31 -3.90
CA GLU A 53 5.90 -6.06 -4.64
C GLU A 53 6.32 -6.27 -6.12
N LYS A 54 7.11 -7.32 -6.35
CA LYS A 54 7.69 -7.63 -7.68
C LYS A 54 6.65 -7.86 -8.78
N LYS A 55 5.46 -8.36 -8.44
CA LYS A 55 4.40 -8.67 -9.40
C LYS A 55 3.84 -7.43 -10.10
N ILE A 56 3.95 -6.25 -9.49
CA ILE A 56 3.53 -4.97 -10.07
C ILE A 56 4.25 -4.68 -11.40
N ASN A 57 5.47 -5.15 -11.58
CA ASN A 57 6.20 -5.01 -12.84
C ASN A 57 5.48 -5.66 -14.05
N ASN A 58 4.60 -6.64 -13.81
CA ASN A 58 3.80 -7.26 -14.85
C ASN A 58 2.73 -6.33 -15.43
N LEU A 59 2.39 -5.22 -14.79
CA LEU A 59 1.44 -4.23 -15.30
C LEU A 59 1.84 -3.70 -16.70
N ARG A 60 3.15 -3.60 -16.97
CA ARG A 60 3.63 -3.25 -18.33
C ARG A 60 3.22 -4.24 -19.40
N LYS A 61 3.00 -5.51 -19.04
CA LYS A 61 2.50 -6.54 -19.99
C LYS A 61 1.00 -6.42 -20.23
N ILE A 62 0.26 -5.94 -19.22
CA ILE A 62 -1.19 -5.74 -19.28
C ILE A 62 -1.49 -4.43 -20.02
N PHE A 63 -0.83 -3.34 -19.65
CA PHE A 63 -1.05 -2.00 -20.21
C PHE A 63 0.08 -1.64 -21.20
N LYS A 64 0.03 -2.25 -22.41
CA LYS A 64 1.12 -2.17 -23.40
C LYS A 64 1.13 -0.89 -24.23
N LYS A 65 0.00 -0.18 -24.34
CA LYS A 65 -0.11 1.00 -25.21
C LYS A 65 0.63 2.18 -24.61
N LYS A 66 1.67 2.66 -25.29
CA LYS A 66 2.31 3.95 -24.99
C LYS A 66 1.27 5.07 -25.14
N ASN A 67 1.32 6.09 -24.30
CA ASN A 67 0.44 7.28 -24.31
C ASN A 67 -1.03 7.06 -23.91
N GLN A 68 -1.43 5.89 -23.42
CA GLN A 68 -2.75 5.71 -22.82
C GLN A 68 -2.79 6.45 -21.47
N SER A 69 -3.81 7.30 -21.27
CA SER A 69 -4.10 7.86 -19.94
C SER A 69 -4.66 6.74 -19.06
N LEU A 70 -3.97 6.44 -17.96
CA LEU A 70 -4.30 5.35 -17.05
C LEU A 70 -4.62 5.87 -15.66
N THR A 71 -5.69 5.38 -15.06
CA THR A 71 -6.06 5.68 -13.68
C THR A 71 -5.91 4.44 -12.82
N PHE A 72 -5.11 4.55 -11.76
CA PHE A 72 -4.80 3.49 -10.82
C PHE A 72 -5.29 3.86 -9.41
N LEU A 73 -5.88 2.89 -8.70
CA LEU A 73 -6.09 2.98 -7.26
C LEU A 73 -5.13 2.04 -6.54
N ASP A 74 -4.40 2.56 -5.57
CA ASP A 74 -3.57 1.80 -4.64
C ASP A 74 -4.20 1.92 -3.25
N ILE A 75 -5.04 0.94 -2.89
CA ILE A 75 -5.79 0.89 -1.64
C ILE A 75 -4.98 0.08 -0.63
N GLY A 76 -4.60 0.73 0.49
CA GLY A 76 -3.56 0.27 1.39
C GLY A 76 -2.17 0.62 0.87
N ALA A 77 -1.99 1.88 0.46
CA ALA A 77 -0.76 2.34 -0.18
C ALA A 77 0.49 2.32 0.72
N ASN A 78 0.29 2.27 2.02
CA ASN A 78 1.36 2.28 3.01
C ASN A 78 2.33 3.45 2.77
N ILE A 79 3.63 3.21 2.58
CA ILE A 79 4.63 4.24 2.30
C ILE A 79 4.70 4.66 0.83
N GLY A 80 3.80 4.16 -0.02
CA GLY A 80 3.73 4.45 -1.45
C GLY A 80 4.60 3.56 -2.33
N SER A 81 4.98 2.38 -1.85
CA SER A 81 5.87 1.47 -2.57
C SER A 81 5.32 1.08 -3.95
N VAL A 82 4.03 0.77 -4.04
CA VAL A 82 3.35 0.44 -5.29
C VAL A 82 3.03 1.70 -6.08
N SER A 83 2.46 2.71 -5.44
CA SER A 83 2.04 3.97 -6.08
C SER A 83 3.17 4.65 -6.85
N LEU A 84 4.35 4.81 -6.23
CA LEU A 84 5.49 5.48 -6.86
C LEU A 84 6.10 4.65 -7.99
N ILE A 85 6.13 3.32 -7.85
CA ILE A 85 6.59 2.42 -8.91
C ILE A 85 5.64 2.52 -10.12
N ILE A 86 4.32 2.45 -9.92
CA ILE A 86 3.35 2.60 -11.01
C ILE A 86 3.52 3.96 -11.70
N ALA A 87 3.58 5.06 -10.94
CA ALA A 87 3.77 6.40 -11.48
C ALA A 87 5.09 6.55 -12.26
N SER A 88 6.15 5.83 -11.87
CA SER A 88 7.41 5.81 -12.59
C SER A 88 7.39 4.94 -13.86
N MET A 89 6.46 3.98 -13.93
CA MET A 89 6.31 3.07 -15.06
C MET A 89 5.48 3.64 -16.21
N PHE A 90 4.53 4.52 -15.89
CA PHE A 90 3.53 5.05 -16.83
C PHE A 90 3.51 6.57 -16.78
N ASP A 91 4.07 7.21 -17.81
CA ASP A 91 4.23 8.66 -17.85
C ASP A 91 2.90 9.42 -17.86
N ASN A 92 1.87 8.87 -18.49
CA ASN A 92 0.53 9.44 -18.54
C ASN A 92 -0.41 8.69 -17.59
N SER A 93 -0.09 8.70 -16.28
CA SER A 93 -0.90 8.04 -15.26
C SER A 93 -1.36 8.98 -14.15
N LYS A 94 -2.54 8.69 -13.60
CA LYS A 94 -3.00 9.18 -12.29
C LYS A 94 -3.05 8.01 -11.33
N VAL A 95 -2.38 8.12 -10.19
CA VAL A 95 -2.34 7.11 -9.14
C VAL A 95 -2.93 7.69 -7.88
N PHE A 96 -4.07 7.19 -7.43
CA PHE A 96 -4.67 7.55 -6.16
C PHE A 96 -4.14 6.58 -5.10
N ALA A 97 -3.31 7.09 -4.21
CA ALA A 97 -2.68 6.36 -3.12
C ALA A 97 -3.50 6.56 -1.84
N ILE A 98 -4.21 5.54 -1.40
CA ILE A 98 -5.15 5.60 -0.27
C ILE A 98 -4.56 4.86 0.92
N GLU A 99 -4.33 5.57 2.01
CA GLU A 99 -3.72 5.03 3.24
C GLU A 99 -4.41 5.62 4.47
N PRO A 100 -5.05 4.82 5.34
CA PRO A 100 -5.83 5.32 6.47
C PRO A 100 -4.99 5.76 7.67
N THR A 101 -3.80 5.16 7.87
CA THR A 101 -3.03 5.39 9.09
C THR A 101 -2.16 6.64 8.98
N SER A 102 -2.16 7.47 10.01
CA SER A 102 -1.35 8.70 9.99
C SER A 102 0.14 8.41 9.89
N TYR A 103 0.60 7.29 10.47
CA TYR A 103 1.99 6.89 10.42
C TYR A 103 2.47 6.63 8.98
N ALA A 104 1.80 5.72 8.27
CA ALA A 104 2.19 5.36 6.91
C ALA A 104 1.87 6.49 5.92
N PHE A 105 0.76 7.20 6.09
CA PHE A 105 0.40 8.35 5.25
C PHE A 105 1.45 9.48 5.30
N ASN A 106 2.02 9.77 6.47
CA ASN A 106 3.11 10.75 6.59
C ASN A 106 4.37 10.30 5.84
N LYS A 107 4.69 9.00 5.86
CA LYS A 107 5.80 8.43 5.07
C LYS A 107 5.50 8.47 3.58
N LEU A 108 4.28 8.10 3.17
CA LEU A 108 3.80 8.19 1.79
C LEU A 108 3.98 9.60 1.23
N THR A 109 3.45 10.61 1.92
CA THR A 109 3.55 12.01 1.48
C THR A 109 4.98 12.51 1.45
N LYS A 110 5.83 12.08 2.39
CA LYS A 110 7.26 12.38 2.37
C LYS A 110 7.95 11.77 1.16
N ASN A 111 7.67 10.50 0.85
CA ASN A 111 8.22 9.81 -0.31
C ASN A 111 7.77 10.46 -1.63
N ILE A 112 6.49 10.87 -1.75
CA ILE A 112 6.01 11.63 -2.92
C ILE A 112 6.79 12.94 -3.07
N LYS A 113 6.94 13.72 -2.01
CA LYS A 113 7.66 15.01 -2.03
C LYS A 113 9.13 14.86 -2.44
N LEU A 114 9.79 13.75 -2.12
CA LEU A 114 11.17 13.47 -2.53
C LEU A 114 11.31 13.21 -4.04
N ASN A 115 10.20 12.98 -4.75
CA ASN A 115 10.16 12.60 -6.16
C ASN A 115 9.35 13.61 -6.98
N GLN A 116 9.91 14.81 -7.17
CA GLN A 116 9.22 15.93 -7.84
C GLN A 116 8.69 15.58 -9.24
N GLN A 117 9.41 14.71 -9.98
CA GLN A 117 8.99 14.21 -11.29
C GLN A 117 7.70 13.35 -11.26
N LEU A 118 7.30 12.84 -10.09
CA LEU A 118 6.13 12.00 -9.89
C LEU A 118 4.98 12.72 -9.16
N ILE A 119 5.23 13.90 -8.59
CA ILE A 119 4.29 14.59 -7.70
C ILE A 119 2.94 14.90 -8.36
N LYS A 120 2.93 15.18 -9.66
CA LYS A 120 1.71 15.45 -10.43
C LYS A 120 0.92 14.19 -10.77
N ARG A 121 1.53 12.99 -10.62
CA ARG A 121 0.92 11.71 -10.96
C ARG A 121 0.36 10.98 -9.76
N VAL A 122 0.85 11.26 -8.54
CA VAL A 122 0.45 10.53 -7.31
C VAL A 122 -0.35 11.45 -6.39
N HIS A 123 -1.60 11.08 -6.21
CA HIS A 123 -2.60 11.79 -5.41
C HIS A 123 -2.86 11.03 -4.11
N ALA A 124 -2.20 11.41 -3.02
CA ALA A 124 -2.38 10.76 -1.73
C ALA A 124 -3.68 11.19 -1.05
N ARG A 125 -4.40 10.21 -0.47
CA ARG A 125 -5.63 10.43 0.31
C ARG A 125 -5.56 9.67 1.62
N GLN A 126 -5.75 10.37 2.73
CA GLN A 126 -5.78 9.75 4.05
C GLN A 126 -7.21 9.33 4.39
N LEU A 127 -7.60 8.16 3.88
CA LEU A 127 -8.94 7.61 3.99
C LEU A 127 -8.89 6.12 4.33
N PHE A 128 -9.93 5.67 5.05
CA PHE A 128 -10.25 4.25 5.21
C PHE A 128 -11.48 3.95 4.35
N LEU A 129 -11.29 3.17 3.28
CA LEU A 129 -12.39 2.77 2.43
C LEU A 129 -13.13 1.59 3.06
N THR A 130 -14.45 1.71 3.20
CA THR A 130 -15.28 0.74 3.92
C THR A 130 -16.73 0.85 3.51
N ASN A 131 -17.47 -0.26 3.61
CA ASN A 131 -18.91 -0.22 3.49
C ASN A 131 -19.57 0.24 4.81
N ASN A 132 -19.19 -0.36 5.94
CA ASN A 132 -19.84 -0.08 7.23
C ASN A 132 -18.88 -0.11 8.43
N LYS A 133 -17.63 -0.58 8.28
CA LYS A 133 -16.70 -0.77 9.40
C LYS A 133 -15.95 0.53 9.69
N LYS A 134 -15.82 0.89 10.97
CA LYS A 134 -15.09 2.08 11.41
C LYS A 134 -14.06 1.76 12.50
N PRO A 135 -13.03 0.96 12.19
CA PRO A 135 -12.03 0.59 13.19
C PRO A 135 -11.20 1.81 13.58
N SER A 136 -10.90 1.95 14.89
CA SER A 136 -10.00 3.00 15.39
C SER A 136 -8.53 2.71 15.05
N SER A 137 -8.20 1.46 14.75
CA SER A 137 -6.87 1.00 14.39
C SER A 137 -6.95 -0.23 13.48
N VAL A 138 -5.93 -0.40 12.65
CA VAL A 138 -5.81 -1.53 11.73
C VAL A 138 -4.43 -2.15 11.86
N TRP A 139 -4.31 -3.41 11.45
CA TRP A 139 -3.02 -4.04 11.28
C TRP A 139 -2.28 -3.40 10.11
N SER A 140 -0.98 -3.35 10.19
CA SER A 140 -0.11 -2.76 9.17
C SER A 140 1.13 -3.65 9.02
N SER A 141 2.07 -3.24 8.17
CA SER A 141 3.28 -4.00 7.89
C SER A 141 4.09 -4.37 9.13
N TRP A 142 5.02 -5.31 8.95
CA TRP A 142 5.92 -5.79 10.01
C TRP A 142 6.83 -4.68 10.50
N ASN A 143 6.98 -4.61 11.83
CA ASN A 143 8.03 -3.83 12.45
C ASN A 143 8.90 -4.76 13.31
N PHE A 144 10.22 -4.68 13.17
CA PHE A 144 11.16 -5.55 13.88
C PHE A 144 11.41 -5.11 15.33
N SER A 145 10.99 -3.90 15.72
CA SER A 145 11.04 -3.45 17.11
C SER A 145 10.16 -4.33 18.01
N GLU A 146 10.64 -4.61 19.21
CA GLU A 146 9.91 -5.41 20.21
C GLU A 146 8.87 -4.60 21.00
N ILE A 147 8.90 -3.27 20.85
CA ILE A 147 8.01 -2.35 21.57
C ILE A 147 6.54 -2.50 21.14
N TYR A 148 6.28 -2.98 19.93
CA TYR A 148 4.93 -3.04 19.37
C TYR A 148 4.28 -4.40 19.58
N LYS A 149 2.98 -4.38 19.98
CA LYS A 149 2.13 -5.58 19.95
C LYS A 149 1.99 -6.04 18.49
N LYS A 150 2.26 -7.32 18.24
CA LYS A 150 2.25 -7.95 16.92
C LYS A 150 1.07 -8.89 16.80
N HIS A 151 0.53 -8.97 15.59
CA HIS A 151 -0.50 -9.96 15.27
C HIS A 151 0.08 -11.38 15.31
N ASN A 152 -0.68 -12.34 15.86
CA ASN A 152 -0.19 -13.71 16.10
C ASN A 152 0.14 -14.48 14.81
N LYS A 153 -0.56 -14.20 13.69
CA LYS A 153 -0.43 -14.94 12.43
C LYS A 153 0.48 -14.24 11.43
N HIS A 154 0.28 -12.93 11.18
CA HIS A 154 1.04 -12.19 10.15
C HIS A 154 2.11 -11.23 10.71
N PHE A 155 2.20 -11.08 12.05
CA PHE A 155 3.22 -10.27 12.73
C PHE A 155 3.20 -8.77 12.41
N GLY A 156 2.14 -8.28 11.79
CA GLY A 156 1.91 -6.86 11.58
C GLY A 156 1.72 -6.11 12.91
N THR A 157 1.92 -4.81 12.88
CA THR A 157 1.75 -3.93 14.05
C THR A 157 0.46 -3.12 13.94
N LEU A 158 -0.18 -2.86 15.08
CA LEU A 158 -1.41 -2.09 15.13
C LEU A 158 -1.12 -0.60 14.96
N LYS A 159 -1.78 0.06 14.00
CA LYS A 159 -1.66 1.50 13.72
C LYS A 159 -3.02 2.19 13.80
N LYS A 160 -3.05 3.40 14.34
CA LYS A 160 -4.27 4.20 14.46
C LYS A 160 -4.74 4.69 13.09
N VAL A 161 -6.03 4.53 12.81
CA VAL A 161 -6.72 5.14 11.68
C VAL A 161 -7.00 6.61 12.01
N LYS A 162 -6.93 7.49 11.01
CA LYS A 162 -7.31 8.90 11.19
C LYS A 162 -8.80 8.98 11.53
N LYS A 163 -9.12 9.72 12.58
CA LYS A 163 -10.52 9.93 13.02
C LYS A 163 -11.33 10.61 11.90
N ASN A 164 -12.59 10.17 11.70
CA ASN A 164 -13.52 10.71 10.70
C ASN A 164 -13.03 10.66 9.24
N SER A 165 -12.21 9.69 8.87
CA SER A 165 -11.69 9.51 7.51
C SER A 165 -12.23 8.25 6.84
N TYR A 166 -13.52 7.96 7.01
CA TYR A 166 -14.18 6.78 6.44
C TYR A 166 -15.06 7.18 5.26
N LEU A 167 -14.98 6.42 4.16
CA LEU A 167 -15.74 6.68 2.95
C LEU A 167 -16.01 5.36 2.22
N LYS A 168 -17.12 5.26 1.48
CA LYS A 168 -17.32 4.16 0.54
C LYS A 168 -16.45 4.35 -0.69
N LEU A 169 -16.06 3.26 -1.34
CA LEU A 169 -15.31 3.34 -2.59
C LEU A 169 -16.11 4.04 -3.69
N ASP A 170 -17.43 3.76 -3.81
CA ASP A 170 -18.28 4.48 -4.77
C ASP A 170 -18.33 5.99 -4.50
N GLU A 171 -18.46 6.41 -3.24
CA GLU A 171 -18.45 7.82 -2.84
C GLU A 171 -17.08 8.48 -3.11
N PHE A 172 -15.98 7.76 -2.89
CA PHE A 172 -14.63 8.24 -3.23
C PHE A 172 -14.49 8.50 -4.72
N ILE A 173 -14.96 7.56 -5.54
CA ILE A 173 -14.92 7.65 -7.00
C ILE A 173 -15.74 8.85 -7.51
N ASP A 174 -16.93 9.06 -6.95
CA ASP A 174 -17.79 10.18 -7.29
C ASP A 174 -17.15 11.51 -6.85
N ASN A 175 -16.57 11.59 -5.66
CA ASN A 175 -15.91 12.81 -5.14
C ASN A 175 -14.66 13.19 -5.94
N GLU A 176 -13.89 12.23 -6.44
CA GLU A 176 -12.70 12.47 -7.28
C GLU A 176 -13.06 12.57 -8.77
N HIS A 177 -14.36 12.52 -9.13
CA HIS A 177 -14.89 12.58 -10.49
C HIS A 177 -14.25 11.56 -11.44
N LEU A 178 -14.04 10.32 -10.96
CA LEU A 178 -13.40 9.26 -11.70
C LEU A 178 -14.41 8.51 -12.57
N THR A 179 -14.33 8.72 -13.87
CA THR A 179 -15.20 8.03 -14.86
C THR A 179 -14.70 6.65 -15.22
N LYS A 180 -13.39 6.41 -15.06
CA LYS A 180 -12.72 5.15 -15.37
C LYS A 180 -11.58 4.88 -14.39
N ILE A 181 -11.45 3.63 -13.99
CA ILE A 181 -10.30 3.09 -13.27
C ILE A 181 -9.81 1.87 -14.03
N ASP A 182 -8.54 1.85 -14.42
CA ASP A 182 -7.94 0.76 -15.19
C ASP A 182 -7.45 -0.37 -14.30
N PHE A 183 -6.98 -0.02 -13.10
CA PHE A 183 -6.39 -0.98 -12.17
C PHE A 183 -6.62 -0.58 -10.72
N ILE A 184 -6.89 -1.57 -9.88
CA ILE A 184 -7.00 -1.44 -8.44
C ILE A 184 -6.03 -2.44 -7.79
N LYS A 185 -5.07 -1.94 -6.98
CA LYS A 185 -4.39 -2.76 -5.98
C LYS A 185 -5.19 -2.66 -4.68
N LEU A 186 -5.49 -3.80 -4.08
CA LEU A 186 -6.25 -3.89 -2.84
C LEU A 186 -5.52 -4.80 -1.86
N ASP A 187 -5.03 -4.21 -0.78
CA ASP A 187 -4.22 -4.88 0.24
C ASP A 187 -4.41 -4.12 1.56
N VAL A 188 -5.38 -4.56 2.33
CA VAL A 188 -5.93 -3.85 3.50
C VAL A 188 -6.09 -4.78 4.71
N ASP A 189 -5.29 -5.83 4.77
CA ASP A 189 -5.14 -6.72 5.94
C ASP A 189 -6.49 -7.23 6.49
N GLY A 190 -7.35 -7.77 5.61
CA GLY A 190 -8.62 -8.43 5.95
C GLY A 190 -9.89 -7.61 5.71
N TYR A 191 -9.79 -6.36 5.25
CA TYR A 191 -10.95 -5.53 4.89
C TYR A 191 -11.29 -5.58 3.39
N GLU A 192 -10.66 -6.44 2.59
CA GLU A 192 -10.79 -6.49 1.13
C GLU A 192 -12.24 -6.63 0.70
N LEU A 193 -12.98 -7.56 1.31
CA LEU A 193 -14.38 -7.79 1.00
C LEU A 193 -15.27 -6.58 1.35
N ASP A 194 -14.98 -5.89 2.46
CA ASP A 194 -15.71 -4.71 2.87
C ASP A 194 -15.49 -3.55 1.90
N VAL A 195 -14.25 -3.36 1.42
CA VAL A 195 -13.91 -2.38 0.38
C VAL A 195 -14.64 -2.71 -0.93
N LEU A 196 -14.58 -3.97 -1.41
CA LEU A 196 -15.25 -4.38 -2.64
C LEU A 196 -16.77 -4.15 -2.58
N LYS A 197 -17.42 -4.48 -1.45
CA LYS A 197 -18.86 -4.20 -1.23
C LYS A 197 -19.14 -2.70 -1.26
N SER A 198 -18.23 -1.86 -0.78
CA SER A 198 -18.39 -0.41 -0.78
C SER A 198 -18.28 0.24 -2.16
N GLY A 199 -17.73 -0.48 -3.15
CA GLY A 199 -17.57 -0.05 -4.54
C GLY A 199 -18.40 -0.86 -5.55
N GLU A 200 -19.41 -1.58 -5.10
CA GLU A 200 -20.14 -2.57 -5.90
C GLU A 200 -20.74 -1.95 -7.18
N LYS A 201 -21.29 -0.74 -7.07
CA LYS A 201 -21.92 -0.01 -8.20
C LYS A 201 -20.89 0.28 -9.29
N PHE A 202 -19.74 0.83 -8.93
CA PHE A 202 -18.68 1.16 -9.88
C PHE A 202 -18.04 -0.10 -10.46
N LEU A 203 -17.72 -1.08 -9.62
CA LEU A 203 -17.03 -2.30 -10.03
C LEU A 203 -17.84 -3.10 -11.05
N LYS A 204 -19.17 -3.23 -10.86
CA LYS A 204 -20.07 -3.90 -11.82
C LYS A 204 -20.12 -3.19 -13.17
N LYS A 205 -20.01 -1.86 -13.20
CA LYS A 205 -20.08 -1.05 -14.41
C LYS A 205 -18.77 -1.01 -15.20
N ASN A 206 -17.62 -0.98 -14.49
CA ASN A 206 -16.33 -0.59 -15.10
C ASN A 206 -15.32 -1.74 -15.25
N ASN A 207 -15.49 -2.85 -14.55
CA ASN A 207 -14.63 -4.04 -14.64
C ASN A 207 -13.11 -3.74 -14.64
N PRO A 208 -12.55 -3.03 -13.62
CA PRO A 208 -11.13 -2.77 -13.56
C PRO A 208 -10.33 -4.07 -13.36
N VAL A 209 -9.07 -4.07 -13.76
CA VAL A 209 -8.15 -5.14 -13.36
C VAL A 209 -7.87 -4.99 -11.85
N ILE A 210 -8.12 -6.05 -11.07
CA ILE A 210 -7.89 -6.04 -9.62
C ILE A 210 -6.72 -6.95 -9.27
N PHE A 211 -5.72 -6.40 -8.58
CA PHE A 211 -4.67 -7.15 -7.91
C PHE A 211 -4.90 -7.06 -6.40
N MET A 212 -5.25 -8.19 -5.81
CA MET A 212 -5.67 -8.24 -4.41
C MET A 212 -4.81 -9.22 -3.62
N GLU A 213 -4.44 -8.85 -2.40
CA GLU A 213 -3.95 -9.82 -1.42
C GLU A 213 -5.16 -10.55 -0.81
N ILE A 214 -5.08 -11.88 -0.77
CA ILE A 214 -6.11 -12.71 -0.15
C ILE A 214 -5.52 -13.38 1.07
N ALA A 215 -6.03 -13.01 2.26
CA ALA A 215 -5.59 -13.53 3.54
C ALA A 215 -6.74 -14.28 4.27
N PRO A 216 -7.14 -15.49 3.81
CA PRO A 216 -8.33 -16.20 4.33
C PRO A 216 -8.24 -16.48 5.84
N TYR A 217 -7.03 -16.61 6.37
CA TYR A 217 -6.79 -16.83 7.79
C TYR A 217 -7.20 -15.65 8.69
N LEU A 218 -7.41 -14.46 8.12
CA LEU A 218 -7.91 -13.27 8.82
C LEU A 218 -9.44 -13.18 8.79
N TYR A 219 -10.10 -13.79 7.81
CA TYR A 219 -11.54 -13.62 7.60
C TYR A 219 -12.41 -13.89 8.83
N PRO A 220 -12.16 -14.94 9.67
CA PRO A 220 -12.93 -15.16 10.89
C PRO A 220 -12.84 -13.98 11.88
N GLU A 221 -11.73 -13.25 11.92
CA GLU A 221 -11.55 -12.08 12.80
C GLU A 221 -12.43 -10.88 12.37
N PHE A 222 -12.86 -10.89 11.10
CA PHE A 222 -13.73 -9.87 10.50
C PHE A 222 -15.18 -10.33 10.34
N GLY A 223 -15.53 -11.54 10.84
CA GLY A 223 -16.88 -12.11 10.75
C GLY A 223 -17.21 -12.65 9.36
N TYR A 224 -16.22 -13.07 8.59
CA TYR A 224 -16.37 -13.78 7.33
C TYR A 224 -16.05 -15.27 7.52
N ASN A 225 -16.85 -16.15 6.93
CA ASN A 225 -16.64 -17.61 6.89
C ASN A 225 -16.09 -18.04 5.55
#